data_4c1b0e049f6aa085e3f4f9b96a39b6be
#
_entry.id   4c1b0e049f6aa085e3f4f9b96a39b6be
#
_cell.length_a   1.000
_cell.length_b   1.000
_cell.length_c   1.000
_cell.angle_alpha   90.00
_cell.angle_beta   90.00
_cell.angle_gamma   90.00
#
_symmetry.space_group_name_H-M   'P 1'
#
loop_
_entity.id
_entity.type
_entity.pdbx_description
1 polymer ?
#
loop_
_entity_poly.entity_id
_entity_poly.type
_entity_poly.pdbx_seq_one_letter_code
_entity_poly.pdbx_strand_id
1 'polypeptide(L)'
;MHITFRRWWLATTLLGTWPALVTAQIRASEIGTMSQIIDGTKITLEYSRPRARGRDPVFGNVVRWNEVWTPGANWATTLETNKNITLNGVSVPKGKYSVWMVVRQGGNWTTVLEPKAHIYHEYPPDSTAQQVRVATPVTQAPFAEILTWSMPALTATGGTLAMHWGTTLVPISVAVEPSLRMTMSPSDAAPYLGSYTYTERTGPDSGKTKTLTVTYEDSTLRGRYTPEDDYWRKFALIRIAPNWFAPGVYDEKGQIYEVYKPELTFEFKVVAGKAVSLEMRNEADEMEAAGQRKP
;
A
#
# COMPACT_ATOMS: atom_id res chain seq x y z
N MET A 1 -21.59 -0.55 83.65
CA MET A 1 -20.65 -0.18 82.61
C MET A 1 -21.12 -0.83 81.31
N HIS A 2 -22.00 -0.13 80.55
CA HIS A 2 -22.63 -0.64 79.35
C HIS A 2 -21.91 -0.06 78.14
N ILE A 3 -21.30 -0.94 77.33
CA ILE A 3 -20.65 -0.58 76.04
C ILE A 3 -21.63 -0.87 74.95
N THR A 4 -22.11 0.19 74.30
CA THR A 4 -22.99 0.11 73.09
C THR A 4 -22.17 0.07 71.82
N PHE A 5 -22.22 -1.05 71.09
CA PHE A 5 -21.64 -1.18 69.76
C PHE A 5 -22.54 -0.52 68.70
N ARG A 6 -22.03 0.52 68.02
CA ARG A 6 -22.67 1.20 66.89
C ARG A 6 -22.30 0.47 65.62
N ARG A 7 -23.23 -0.22 65.00
CA ARG A 7 -23.06 -0.86 63.65
C ARG A 7 -23.14 0.21 62.59
N TRP A 8 -22.04 0.36 61.85
CA TRP A 8 -21.98 1.15 60.62
C TRP A 8 -22.42 0.26 59.45
N TRP A 9 -23.51 0.65 58.77
CA TRP A 9 -23.91 0.07 57.51
C TRP A 9 -23.17 0.79 56.35
N LEU A 10 -22.24 0.11 55.67
CA LEU A 10 -21.68 0.55 54.42
C LEU A 10 -22.68 0.24 53.32
N ALA A 11 -23.34 1.26 52.79
CA ALA A 11 -24.16 1.17 51.59
C ALA A 11 -23.22 1.13 50.36
N THR A 12 -23.03 -0.04 49.79
CA THR A 12 -22.32 -0.21 48.51
C THR A 12 -23.26 0.16 47.37
N THR A 13 -23.09 1.34 46.82
CA THR A 13 -23.81 1.78 45.61
C THR A 13 -23.25 1.04 44.42
N LEU A 14 -23.94 0.01 43.94
CA LEU A 14 -23.66 -0.61 42.62
C LEU A 14 -24.06 0.39 41.52
N LEU A 15 -23.06 1.07 40.94
CA LEU A 15 -23.21 1.78 39.68
C LEU A 15 -23.38 0.74 38.56
N GLY A 16 -24.61 0.42 38.22
CA GLY A 16 -24.95 -0.38 37.06
C GLY A 16 -24.61 0.38 35.80
N THR A 17 -23.54 -0.04 35.13
CA THR A 17 -23.27 0.37 33.73
C THR A 17 -24.34 -0.27 32.83
N TRP A 18 -25.37 0.49 32.49
CA TRP A 18 -26.29 0.06 31.43
C TRP A 18 -25.51 0.03 30.13
N PRO A 19 -25.53 -1.10 29.39
CA PRO A 19 -24.95 -1.11 28.04
C PRO A 19 -25.77 -0.10 27.23
N ALA A 20 -25.09 0.89 26.66
CA ALA A 20 -25.70 1.77 25.67
C ALA A 20 -26.18 0.88 24.53
N LEU A 21 -27.49 0.73 24.37
CA LEU A 21 -28.09 0.07 23.21
C LEU A 21 -27.74 0.94 22.00
N VAL A 22 -26.68 0.56 21.28
CA VAL A 22 -26.40 1.10 19.95
C VAL A 22 -27.55 0.63 19.07
N THR A 23 -28.56 1.48 18.87
CA THR A 23 -29.64 1.21 17.92
C THR A 23 -29.05 1.24 16.53
N ALA A 24 -28.83 0.07 15.92
CA ALA A 24 -28.45 -0.05 14.54
C ALA A 24 -29.58 0.51 13.67
N GLN A 25 -29.35 1.60 12.98
CA GLN A 25 -30.28 2.15 12.01
C GLN A 25 -30.15 1.37 10.70
N ILE A 26 -31.21 0.68 10.26
CA ILE A 26 -31.25 0.05 8.95
C ILE A 26 -31.25 1.14 7.88
N ARG A 27 -30.18 1.20 7.09
CA ARG A 27 -30.04 2.15 5.98
C ARG A 27 -30.19 1.44 4.62
N ALA A 28 -30.75 2.17 3.66
CA ALA A 28 -30.86 1.67 2.30
C ALA A 28 -29.50 1.47 1.60
N SER A 29 -28.47 2.16 2.09
CA SER A 29 -27.10 2.11 1.60
C SER A 29 -26.17 2.11 2.82
N GLU A 30 -25.70 0.94 3.19
CA GLU A 30 -24.78 0.76 4.33
C GLU A 30 -23.42 1.36 4.04
N ILE A 31 -22.72 1.79 5.08
CA ILE A 31 -21.34 2.29 4.96
C ILE A 31 -20.39 1.10 4.77
N GLY A 32 -19.49 1.24 3.82
CA GLY A 32 -18.36 0.34 3.61
C GLY A 32 -17.04 1.10 3.64
N THR A 33 -16.01 0.40 4.02
CA THR A 33 -14.64 0.92 4.01
C THR A 33 -13.75 -0.03 3.23
N MET A 34 -12.90 0.50 2.37
CA MET A 34 -11.80 -0.20 1.73
C MET A 34 -10.51 0.49 2.15
N SER A 35 -9.51 -0.26 2.56
CA SER A 35 -8.20 0.27 2.92
C SER A 35 -7.10 -0.63 2.38
N GLN A 36 -6.07 -0.03 1.78
CA GLN A 36 -4.92 -0.73 1.26
C GLN A 36 -3.64 0.02 1.64
N ILE A 37 -2.61 -0.72 2.02
CA ILE A 37 -1.26 -0.20 2.19
C ILE A 37 -0.43 -0.66 0.99
N ILE A 38 0.27 0.28 0.36
CA ILE A 38 1.19 0.04 -0.75
C ILE A 38 2.49 0.75 -0.38
N ASP A 39 3.56 0.01 -0.19
CA ASP A 39 4.88 0.54 0.19
C ASP A 39 4.82 1.62 1.31
N GLY A 40 4.10 1.28 2.40
CA GLY A 40 3.91 2.17 3.55
C GLY A 40 3.00 3.39 3.28
N THR A 41 2.40 3.50 2.10
CA THR A 41 1.37 4.49 1.79
C THR A 41 0.00 3.85 2.01
N LYS A 42 -0.74 4.37 2.99
CA LYS A 42 -2.10 3.90 3.29
C LYS A 42 -3.12 4.74 2.51
N ILE A 43 -3.99 4.07 1.78
CA ILE A 43 -5.12 4.65 1.05
C ILE A 43 -6.38 4.06 1.64
N THR A 44 -7.34 4.91 2.02
CA THR A 44 -8.61 4.49 2.61
C THR A 44 -9.75 5.18 1.89
N LEU A 45 -10.76 4.40 1.48
CA LEU A 45 -12.04 4.91 1.02
C LEU A 45 -13.13 4.52 2.01
N GLU A 46 -13.98 5.50 2.35
CA GLU A 46 -15.23 5.28 3.08
C GLU A 46 -16.38 5.75 2.20
N TYR A 47 -17.39 4.92 2.03
CA TYR A 47 -18.49 5.17 1.10
C TYR A 47 -19.75 4.42 1.49
N SER A 48 -20.91 4.98 1.16
CA SER A 48 -22.17 4.24 1.25
C SER A 48 -22.35 3.38 0.02
N ARG A 49 -22.96 2.20 0.20
CA ARG A 49 -23.07 1.13 -0.81
C ARG A 49 -24.50 1.00 -1.36
N PRO A 50 -24.95 1.84 -2.30
CA PRO A 50 -26.26 1.73 -2.90
C PRO A 50 -26.40 0.43 -3.70
N ARG A 51 -27.66 -0.06 -3.76
CA ARG A 51 -28.07 -1.21 -4.55
C ARG A 51 -28.76 -0.75 -5.83
N ALA A 52 -28.56 -1.49 -6.93
CA ALA A 52 -29.23 -1.23 -8.20
C ALA A 52 -30.76 -1.50 -8.11
N ARG A 53 -31.18 -2.51 -7.38
CA ARG A 53 -32.60 -2.86 -7.15
C ARG A 53 -33.40 -3.03 -8.46
N GLY A 54 -32.83 -3.79 -9.39
CA GLY A 54 -33.41 -4.03 -10.68
C GLY A 54 -33.37 -2.84 -11.65
N ARG A 55 -32.73 -1.71 -11.28
CA ARG A 55 -32.54 -0.57 -12.18
C ARG A 55 -31.31 -0.79 -13.05
N ASP A 56 -31.53 -1.32 -14.23
CA ASP A 56 -30.51 -1.55 -15.25
C ASP A 56 -30.96 -0.89 -16.55
N PRO A 57 -30.16 -0.01 -17.18
CA PRO A 57 -28.84 0.42 -16.77
C PRO A 57 -28.86 1.36 -15.53
N VAL A 58 -27.81 1.29 -14.70
CA VAL A 58 -27.65 2.21 -13.55
C VAL A 58 -27.32 3.63 -14.03
N PHE A 59 -26.33 3.74 -14.92
CA PHE A 59 -25.91 5.01 -15.49
C PHE A 59 -26.76 5.38 -16.72
N GLY A 60 -27.22 6.62 -16.75
CA GLY A 60 -28.26 7.10 -17.66
C GLY A 60 -29.69 6.98 -17.11
N ASN A 61 -29.88 6.25 -16.00
CA ASN A 61 -31.14 6.08 -15.30
C ASN A 61 -31.07 6.54 -13.85
N VAL A 62 -30.38 5.78 -12.97
CA VAL A 62 -30.19 6.16 -11.54
C VAL A 62 -29.28 7.36 -11.41
N VAL A 63 -28.14 7.33 -12.10
CA VAL A 63 -27.19 8.46 -12.22
C VAL A 63 -27.32 8.99 -13.64
N ARG A 64 -27.70 10.26 -13.77
CA ARG A 64 -27.92 10.89 -15.09
C ARG A 64 -26.62 11.20 -15.79
N TRP A 65 -26.62 11.15 -17.11
CA TRP A 65 -25.50 11.60 -17.90
C TRP A 65 -25.22 13.09 -17.73
N ASN A 66 -23.94 13.46 -17.71
CA ASN A 66 -23.42 14.82 -17.47
C ASN A 66 -23.66 15.37 -16.05
N GLU A 67 -24.03 14.51 -15.12
CA GLU A 67 -24.18 14.86 -13.72
C GLU A 67 -22.83 14.78 -12.97
N VAL A 68 -22.67 15.64 -11.97
CA VAL A 68 -21.61 15.51 -10.97
C VAL A 68 -22.15 14.67 -9.82
N TRP A 69 -21.66 13.47 -9.70
CA TRP A 69 -22.18 12.47 -8.77
C TRP A 69 -21.06 11.96 -7.86
N THR A 70 -21.35 11.74 -6.56
CA THR A 70 -20.44 11.01 -5.70
C THR A 70 -20.65 9.51 -5.85
N PRO A 71 -19.58 8.71 -6.08
CA PRO A 71 -19.70 7.26 -6.26
C PRO A 71 -20.00 6.54 -4.94
N GLY A 72 -21.21 6.77 -4.47
CA GLY A 72 -21.77 6.35 -3.19
C GLY A 72 -23.20 6.81 -3.01
N ALA A 73 -23.60 7.06 -1.76
CA ALA A 73 -24.88 7.61 -1.36
C ALA A 73 -24.75 8.31 0.00
N ASN A 74 -25.76 9.11 0.39
CA ASN A 74 -25.78 9.87 1.64
C ASN A 74 -24.63 10.91 1.69
N TRP A 75 -23.62 10.69 2.55
CA TRP A 75 -22.41 11.49 2.52
C TRP A 75 -21.53 11.08 1.35
N ALA A 76 -20.86 12.06 0.75
CA ALA A 76 -19.94 11.81 -0.35
C ALA A 76 -18.87 10.78 0.06
N THR A 77 -18.53 9.90 -0.87
CA THR A 77 -17.39 8.99 -0.73
C THR A 77 -16.15 9.79 -0.39
N THR A 78 -15.36 9.34 0.57
CA THR A 78 -14.09 9.97 0.89
C THR A 78 -12.93 9.09 0.46
N LEU A 79 -11.83 9.73 0.01
CA LEU A 79 -10.53 9.12 -0.18
C LEU A 79 -9.55 9.82 0.73
N GLU A 80 -8.83 9.04 1.54
CA GLU A 80 -7.79 9.53 2.44
C GLU A 80 -6.47 8.85 2.12
N THR A 81 -5.39 9.62 2.04
CA THR A 81 -4.04 9.12 1.86
C THR A 81 -3.06 9.79 2.82
N ASN A 82 -2.18 9.00 3.45
CA ASN A 82 -1.18 9.50 4.40
C ASN A 82 0.10 10.03 3.75
N LYS A 83 0.29 9.78 2.44
CA LYS A 83 1.39 10.30 1.62
C LYS A 83 0.86 10.77 0.27
N ASN A 84 1.67 11.51 -0.49
CA ASN A 84 1.33 11.86 -1.87
C ASN A 84 1.23 10.60 -2.72
N ILE A 85 0.25 10.57 -3.62
CA ILE A 85 0.04 9.48 -4.58
C ILE A 85 -0.17 10.07 -5.98
N THR A 86 -0.23 9.23 -6.99
CA THR A 86 -0.78 9.60 -8.30
C THR A 86 -1.98 8.76 -8.64
N LEU A 87 -2.98 9.37 -9.27
CA LEU A 87 -4.14 8.69 -9.86
C LEU A 87 -4.13 8.93 -11.37
N ASN A 88 -4.03 7.86 -12.17
CA ASN A 88 -3.86 7.94 -13.63
C ASN A 88 -2.77 8.96 -14.05
N GLY A 89 -1.65 9.01 -13.31
CA GLY A 89 -0.53 9.91 -13.55
C GLY A 89 -0.71 11.35 -13.01
N VAL A 90 -1.87 11.70 -12.45
CA VAL A 90 -2.12 13.01 -11.85
C VAL A 90 -1.75 12.99 -10.37
N SER A 91 -0.92 13.96 -9.94
CA SER A 91 -0.49 14.07 -8.54
C SER A 91 -1.66 14.42 -7.62
N VAL A 92 -1.77 13.68 -6.51
CA VAL A 92 -2.73 13.88 -5.42
C VAL A 92 -1.94 14.05 -4.13
N PRO A 93 -1.92 15.24 -3.52
CA PRO A 93 -1.27 15.46 -2.24
C PRO A 93 -1.87 14.57 -1.13
N LYS A 94 -1.08 14.30 -0.09
CA LYS A 94 -1.60 13.67 1.14
C LYS A 94 -2.77 14.48 1.69
N GLY A 95 -3.82 13.79 2.13
CA GLY A 95 -5.01 14.46 2.66
C GLY A 95 -6.24 13.58 2.62
N LYS A 96 -7.36 14.18 2.98
CA LYS A 96 -8.69 13.58 2.91
C LYS A 96 -9.58 14.42 2.00
N TYR A 97 -10.21 13.77 1.05
CA TYR A 97 -11.00 14.39 -0.02
C TYR A 97 -12.39 13.78 -0.07
N SER A 98 -13.40 14.54 -0.48
CA SER A 98 -14.60 13.93 -1.04
C SER A 98 -14.38 13.60 -2.52
N VAL A 99 -14.91 12.44 -2.94
CA VAL A 99 -14.77 11.90 -4.29
C VAL A 99 -16.05 12.16 -5.08
N TRP A 100 -15.89 12.76 -6.24
CA TRP A 100 -16.97 13.03 -7.18
C TRP A 100 -16.58 12.54 -8.57
N MET A 101 -17.56 12.25 -9.40
CA MET A 101 -17.37 11.86 -10.79
C MET A 101 -18.27 12.67 -11.69
N VAL A 102 -17.72 13.26 -12.74
CA VAL A 102 -18.50 13.82 -13.85
C VAL A 102 -18.78 12.68 -14.82
N VAL A 103 -20.01 12.19 -14.79
CA VAL A 103 -20.46 11.01 -15.52
C VAL A 103 -20.82 11.40 -16.96
N ARG A 104 -20.29 10.68 -17.95
CA ARG A 104 -20.55 10.99 -19.38
C ARG A 104 -21.05 9.77 -20.12
N GLN A 105 -21.93 9.99 -21.06
CA GLN A 105 -22.34 8.98 -22.03
C GLN A 105 -21.21 8.83 -23.06
N GLY A 106 -20.44 7.77 -22.96
CA GLY A 106 -19.26 7.54 -23.81
C GLY A 106 -18.03 8.34 -23.36
N GLY A 107 -16.87 7.85 -23.73
CA GLY A 107 -15.57 8.42 -23.38
C GLY A 107 -15.21 8.32 -21.89
N ASN A 108 -14.16 9.02 -21.53
CA ASN A 108 -13.67 9.06 -20.15
C ASN A 108 -14.58 9.92 -19.26
N TRP A 109 -14.79 9.47 -18.03
CA TRP A 109 -15.32 10.31 -16.96
C TRP A 109 -14.22 11.19 -16.38
N THR A 110 -14.60 12.09 -15.47
CA THR A 110 -13.64 12.85 -14.69
C THR A 110 -13.85 12.55 -13.22
N THR A 111 -12.90 11.92 -12.58
CA THR A 111 -12.87 11.81 -11.12
C THR A 111 -12.35 13.11 -10.53
N VAL A 112 -13.08 13.67 -9.57
CA VAL A 112 -12.79 14.94 -8.91
C VAL A 112 -12.56 14.67 -7.44
N LEU A 113 -11.40 15.05 -6.92
CA LEU A 113 -11.08 15.04 -5.49
C LEU A 113 -11.22 16.48 -4.98
N GLU A 114 -12.22 16.69 -4.14
CA GLU A 114 -12.53 17.97 -3.51
C GLU A 114 -11.93 17.99 -2.09
N PRO A 115 -11.11 18.98 -1.72
CA PRO A 115 -10.49 19.08 -0.39
C PRO A 115 -11.49 19.10 0.77
N LYS A 116 -12.71 19.62 0.54
CA LYS A 116 -13.77 19.52 1.53
C LYS A 116 -14.30 18.09 1.59
N ALA A 117 -13.89 17.35 2.60
CA ALA A 117 -14.18 15.90 2.70
C ALA A 117 -15.63 15.58 3.09
N HIS A 118 -16.30 16.43 3.85
CA HIS A 118 -17.64 16.15 4.39
C HIS A 118 -18.71 16.98 3.68
N ILE A 119 -19.26 16.44 2.58
CA ILE A 119 -20.30 17.04 1.76
C ILE A 119 -21.43 16.03 1.59
N TYR A 120 -22.69 16.46 1.71
CA TYR A 120 -23.82 15.60 1.44
C TYR A 120 -24.03 15.45 -0.08
N HIS A 121 -24.41 14.26 -0.54
CA HIS A 121 -24.41 13.90 -1.97
C HIS A 121 -25.27 14.78 -2.87
N GLU A 122 -26.29 15.45 -2.33
CA GLU A 122 -27.16 16.38 -3.07
C GLU A 122 -26.53 17.73 -3.36
N TYR A 123 -25.36 18.02 -2.78
CA TYR A 123 -24.68 19.31 -2.92
C TYR A 123 -23.29 19.14 -3.55
N PRO A 124 -23.23 18.78 -4.86
CA PRO A 124 -21.95 18.64 -5.53
C PRO A 124 -21.17 19.97 -5.47
N PRO A 125 -19.86 19.92 -5.26
CA PRO A 125 -19.05 21.13 -5.17
C PRO A 125 -18.93 21.82 -6.51
N ASP A 126 -18.85 23.15 -6.49
CA ASP A 126 -18.48 23.95 -7.65
C ASP A 126 -17.06 23.59 -8.12
N SER A 127 -16.76 23.84 -9.40
CA SER A 127 -15.43 23.62 -9.95
C SER A 127 -14.47 24.69 -9.44
N THR A 128 -13.40 24.27 -8.75
CA THR A 128 -12.36 25.17 -8.20
C THR A 128 -10.97 24.72 -8.61
N ALA A 129 -10.00 25.63 -8.52
CA ALA A 129 -8.60 25.36 -8.82
C ALA A 129 -7.92 24.44 -7.76
N GLN A 130 -8.52 24.27 -6.58
CA GLN A 130 -8.01 23.41 -5.52
C GLN A 130 -8.34 21.93 -5.72
N GLN A 131 -9.30 21.63 -6.61
CA GLN A 131 -9.69 20.27 -6.92
C GLN A 131 -8.62 19.56 -7.75
N VAL A 132 -8.36 18.30 -7.41
CA VAL A 132 -7.61 17.41 -8.31
C VAL A 132 -8.59 16.71 -9.24
N ARG A 133 -8.38 16.85 -10.54
CA ARG A 133 -9.26 16.32 -11.59
C ARG A 133 -8.51 15.31 -12.44
N VAL A 134 -9.03 14.10 -12.50
CA VAL A 134 -8.39 12.94 -13.13
C VAL A 134 -9.27 12.39 -14.24
N ALA A 135 -8.78 12.33 -15.47
CA ALA A 135 -9.44 11.62 -16.55
C ALA A 135 -9.47 10.13 -16.23
N THR A 136 -10.65 9.54 -16.24
CA THR A 136 -10.87 8.18 -15.76
C THR A 136 -11.57 7.35 -16.81
N PRO A 137 -10.92 6.29 -17.32
CA PRO A 137 -11.55 5.39 -18.28
C PRO A 137 -12.73 4.66 -17.66
N VAL A 138 -13.67 4.27 -18.52
CA VAL A 138 -14.84 3.48 -18.13
C VAL A 138 -14.89 2.24 -18.99
N THR A 139 -15.11 1.09 -18.37
CA THR A 139 -15.19 -0.20 -19.02
C THR A 139 -16.44 -0.94 -18.61
N GLN A 140 -16.81 -1.99 -19.38
CA GLN A 140 -17.89 -2.89 -19.04
C GLN A 140 -17.37 -4.07 -18.24
N ALA A 141 -18.19 -4.52 -17.28
CA ALA A 141 -17.93 -5.69 -16.45
C ALA A 141 -19.26 -6.44 -16.19
N PRO A 142 -19.23 -7.69 -15.70
CA PRO A 142 -20.43 -8.38 -15.25
C PRO A 142 -21.23 -7.54 -14.25
N PHE A 143 -22.56 -7.68 -14.27
CA PHE A 143 -23.43 -6.86 -13.45
C PHE A 143 -23.16 -7.00 -11.95
N ALA A 144 -22.92 -5.86 -11.27
CA ALA A 144 -22.77 -5.75 -9.82
C ALA A 144 -23.99 -5.03 -9.22
N GLU A 145 -24.76 -5.75 -8.39
CA GLU A 145 -25.95 -5.22 -7.71
C GLU A 145 -25.62 -4.09 -6.72
N ILE A 146 -24.45 -4.18 -6.08
CA ILE A 146 -24.04 -3.26 -5.01
C ILE A 146 -22.83 -2.48 -5.47
N LEU A 147 -22.87 -1.14 -5.37
CA LEU A 147 -21.70 -0.30 -5.59
C LEU A 147 -20.56 -0.76 -4.67
N THR A 148 -19.41 -1.02 -5.27
CA THR A 148 -18.23 -1.51 -4.57
C THR A 148 -16.98 -0.78 -5.04
N TRP A 149 -16.18 -0.35 -4.08
CA TRP A 149 -14.80 0.05 -4.28
C TRP A 149 -13.88 -1.10 -3.89
N SER A 150 -12.87 -1.37 -4.68
CA SER A 150 -11.91 -2.45 -4.47
C SER A 150 -10.55 -2.09 -5.04
N MET A 151 -9.54 -2.88 -4.69
CA MET A 151 -8.21 -2.79 -5.30
C MET A 151 -7.82 -4.17 -5.83
N PRO A 152 -8.30 -4.56 -7.03
CA PRO A 152 -8.18 -5.91 -7.56
C PRO A 152 -6.78 -6.28 -8.05
N ALA A 153 -5.90 -5.30 -8.23
CA ALA A 153 -4.52 -5.54 -8.66
C ALA A 153 -3.57 -4.66 -7.86
N LEU A 154 -2.45 -5.24 -7.44
CA LEU A 154 -1.38 -4.59 -6.70
C LEU A 154 -0.03 -4.87 -7.34
N THR A 155 0.87 -3.89 -7.23
CA THR A 155 2.29 -4.01 -7.52
C THR A 155 3.08 -3.50 -6.31
N ALA A 156 4.41 -3.61 -6.33
CA ALA A 156 5.25 -3.11 -5.24
C ALA A 156 5.03 -1.61 -4.92
N THR A 157 4.71 -0.80 -5.93
CA THR A 157 4.59 0.66 -5.80
C THR A 157 3.29 1.21 -6.39
N GLY A 158 2.26 0.40 -6.50
CA GLY A 158 0.99 0.84 -7.07
C GLY A 158 -0.07 -0.23 -7.15
N GLY A 159 -1.12 0.04 -7.93
CA GLY A 159 -2.22 -0.89 -8.13
C GLY A 159 -3.35 -0.28 -8.94
N THR A 160 -4.48 -0.96 -8.98
CA THR A 160 -5.70 -0.47 -9.61
C THR A 160 -6.79 -0.30 -8.55
N LEU A 161 -7.18 0.93 -8.28
CA LEU A 161 -8.40 1.24 -7.54
C LEU A 161 -9.58 1.16 -8.51
N ALA A 162 -10.65 0.45 -8.15
CA ALA A 162 -11.77 0.24 -9.04
C ALA A 162 -13.12 0.54 -8.34
N MET A 163 -13.96 1.32 -8.99
CA MET A 163 -15.38 1.46 -8.65
C MET A 163 -16.20 0.60 -9.60
N HIS A 164 -17.09 -0.22 -9.05
CA HIS A 164 -17.96 -1.10 -9.83
C HIS A 164 -19.41 -1.00 -9.37
N TRP A 165 -20.32 -0.69 -10.31
CA TRP A 165 -21.76 -0.70 -10.07
C TRP A 165 -22.55 -0.91 -11.37
N GLY A 166 -23.58 -1.77 -11.32
CA GLY A 166 -24.23 -2.24 -12.54
C GLY A 166 -23.23 -2.95 -13.45
N THR A 167 -23.26 -2.68 -14.72
CA THR A 167 -22.27 -3.17 -15.71
C THR A 167 -21.08 -2.24 -15.89
N THR A 168 -20.98 -1.17 -15.09
CA THR A 168 -19.94 -0.15 -15.24
C THR A 168 -18.81 -0.37 -14.26
N LEU A 169 -17.59 -0.50 -14.79
CA LEU A 169 -16.33 -0.57 -14.05
C LEU A 169 -15.47 0.65 -14.38
N VAL A 170 -14.98 1.34 -13.35
CA VAL A 170 -14.15 2.53 -13.46
C VAL A 170 -12.80 2.25 -12.82
N PRO A 171 -11.80 1.77 -13.58
CA PRO A 171 -10.46 1.51 -13.09
C PRO A 171 -9.66 2.82 -13.01
N ILE A 172 -8.93 2.99 -11.91
CA ILE A 172 -8.05 4.13 -11.65
C ILE A 172 -6.68 3.58 -11.27
N SER A 173 -5.67 3.84 -12.09
CA SER A 173 -4.29 3.46 -11.75
C SER A 173 -3.82 4.30 -10.57
N VAL A 174 -3.28 3.63 -9.57
CA VAL A 174 -2.67 4.25 -8.39
C VAL A 174 -1.17 3.98 -8.44
N ALA A 175 -0.36 5.00 -8.20
CA ALA A 175 1.06 4.81 -7.93
C ALA A 175 1.46 5.62 -6.68
N VAL A 176 2.38 5.04 -5.91
CA VAL A 176 2.97 5.64 -4.71
C VAL A 176 4.45 5.91 -4.94
N GLU A 177 5.01 6.87 -4.19
CA GLU A 177 6.45 7.07 -4.23
C GLU A 177 7.15 5.88 -3.54
N PRO A 178 8.10 5.23 -4.23
CA PRO A 178 8.83 4.11 -3.66
C PRO A 178 9.57 4.51 -2.38
N SER A 179 9.41 3.75 -1.31
CA SER A 179 10.19 3.94 -0.07
C SER A 179 11.65 3.54 -0.26
N LEU A 180 11.92 2.67 -1.22
CA LEU A 180 13.24 2.17 -1.58
C LEU A 180 13.53 2.46 -3.07
N ARG A 181 14.75 2.90 -3.35
CA ARG A 181 15.23 3.04 -4.74
C ARG A 181 15.66 1.68 -5.27
N MET A 182 14.88 1.12 -6.20
CA MET A 182 15.17 -0.18 -6.84
C MET A 182 16.34 -0.12 -7.83
N THR A 183 16.68 1.07 -8.31
CA THR A 183 17.78 1.27 -9.26
C THR A 183 18.88 2.14 -8.67
N MET A 184 20.09 2.01 -9.22
CA MET A 184 21.22 2.86 -8.87
C MET A 184 22.06 3.18 -10.12
N SER A 185 22.91 4.22 -10.05
CA SER A 185 23.81 4.56 -11.14
C SER A 185 24.97 3.57 -11.24
N PRO A 186 25.60 3.40 -12.43
CA PRO A 186 26.80 2.58 -12.56
C PRO A 186 27.94 3.01 -11.61
N SER A 187 28.11 4.32 -11.40
CA SER A 187 29.14 4.87 -10.50
C SER A 187 28.86 4.50 -9.04
N ASP A 188 27.58 4.51 -8.61
CA ASP A 188 27.20 4.12 -7.25
C ASP A 188 27.31 2.61 -7.03
N ALA A 189 27.16 1.81 -8.08
CA ALA A 189 27.26 0.35 -8.06
C ALA A 189 28.71 -0.13 -8.05
N ALA A 190 29.61 0.58 -8.74
CA ALA A 190 31.00 0.18 -8.96
C ALA A 190 31.76 -0.30 -7.73
N PRO A 191 31.65 0.34 -6.55
CA PRO A 191 32.35 -0.11 -5.34
C PRO A 191 32.06 -1.56 -4.94
N TYR A 192 30.87 -2.04 -5.20
CA TYR A 192 30.36 -3.33 -4.67
C TYR A 192 30.57 -4.50 -5.65
N LEU A 193 30.85 -4.23 -6.93
CA LEU A 193 31.01 -5.27 -7.96
C LEU A 193 32.16 -6.23 -7.66
N GLY A 194 31.95 -7.51 -7.80
CA GLY A 194 32.98 -8.56 -7.64
C GLY A 194 32.46 -9.79 -6.91
N SER A 195 33.40 -10.66 -6.56
CA SER A 195 33.07 -11.91 -5.85
C SER A 195 33.59 -11.86 -4.41
N TYR A 196 32.76 -12.39 -3.51
CA TYR A 196 33.03 -12.44 -2.07
C TYR A 196 32.92 -13.89 -1.60
N THR A 197 33.97 -14.40 -0.99
CA THR A 197 33.88 -15.67 -0.29
C THR A 197 33.39 -15.42 1.11
N TYR A 198 32.24 -15.98 1.48
CA TYR A 198 31.67 -15.82 2.79
C TYR A 198 31.38 -17.15 3.46
N THR A 199 31.36 -17.17 4.79
CA THR A 199 31.12 -18.35 5.62
C THR A 199 29.85 -18.11 6.43
N GLU A 200 28.90 -19.04 6.33
CA GLU A 200 27.70 -19.07 7.16
C GLU A 200 28.07 -19.31 8.62
N ARG A 201 27.46 -18.57 9.53
CA ARG A 201 27.71 -18.66 10.98
C ARG A 201 26.58 -19.30 11.75
N THR A 202 25.38 -19.26 11.19
CA THR A 202 24.15 -19.73 11.83
C THR A 202 23.43 -20.74 10.90
N GLY A 203 22.41 -21.41 11.45
CA GLY A 203 21.57 -22.31 10.69
C GLY A 203 22.22 -23.65 10.29
N PRO A 204 21.54 -24.43 9.41
CA PRO A 204 21.98 -25.76 9.01
C PRO A 204 23.26 -25.74 8.14
N ASP A 205 23.61 -24.59 7.57
CA ASP A 205 24.79 -24.39 6.73
C ASP A 205 25.97 -23.76 7.50
N SER A 206 25.89 -23.65 8.82
CA SER A 206 26.96 -23.10 9.65
C SER A 206 28.30 -23.75 9.36
N GLY A 207 29.34 -22.94 9.13
CA GLY A 207 30.68 -23.38 8.75
C GLY A 207 30.88 -23.64 7.25
N LYS A 208 29.81 -23.69 6.45
CA LYS A 208 29.92 -23.82 4.99
C LYS A 208 30.35 -22.50 4.36
N THR A 209 31.12 -22.61 3.31
CA THR A 209 31.63 -21.46 2.54
C THR A 209 30.96 -21.41 1.18
N LYS A 210 30.40 -20.25 0.84
CA LYS A 210 29.80 -19.95 -0.46
C LYS A 210 30.52 -18.74 -1.08
N THR A 211 30.31 -18.54 -2.37
CA THR A 211 30.75 -17.34 -3.05
C THR A 211 29.53 -16.51 -3.46
N LEU A 212 29.45 -15.26 -2.99
CA LEU A 212 28.52 -14.28 -3.52
C LEU A 212 29.20 -13.51 -4.65
N THR A 213 28.66 -13.57 -5.85
CA THR A 213 29.07 -12.71 -6.96
C THR A 213 28.07 -11.58 -7.12
N VAL A 214 28.58 -10.34 -7.07
CA VAL A 214 27.78 -9.11 -7.24
C VAL A 214 28.05 -8.53 -8.62
N THR A 215 26.99 -8.41 -9.43
CA THR A 215 27.00 -7.83 -10.77
C THR A 215 26.11 -6.61 -10.84
N TYR A 216 26.24 -5.82 -11.92
CA TYR A 216 25.35 -4.70 -12.23
C TYR A 216 24.64 -4.98 -13.55
N GLU A 217 23.33 -5.14 -13.48
CA GLU A 217 22.48 -5.46 -14.62
C GLU A 217 21.17 -4.70 -14.50
N ASP A 218 20.64 -4.14 -15.59
CA ASP A 218 19.36 -3.42 -15.68
C ASP A 218 19.22 -2.33 -14.58
N SER A 219 20.28 -1.54 -14.41
CA SER A 219 20.36 -0.48 -13.39
C SER A 219 20.22 -0.95 -11.93
N THR A 220 20.48 -2.23 -11.65
CA THR A 220 20.36 -2.84 -10.32
C THR A 220 21.61 -3.63 -9.98
N LEU A 221 22.06 -3.59 -8.74
CA LEU A 221 23.01 -4.57 -8.21
C LEU A 221 22.31 -5.91 -8.04
N ARG A 222 22.96 -7.00 -8.48
CA ARG A 222 22.43 -8.35 -8.37
C ARG A 222 23.43 -9.26 -7.67
N GLY A 223 22.92 -10.10 -6.78
CA GLY A 223 23.66 -11.13 -6.11
C GLY A 223 23.36 -12.51 -6.68
N ARG A 224 24.38 -13.36 -6.78
CA ARG A 224 24.26 -14.77 -7.11
C ARG A 224 25.22 -15.58 -6.26
N TYR A 225 24.74 -16.70 -5.71
CA TYR A 225 25.57 -17.63 -4.96
C TYR A 225 26.17 -18.74 -5.81
N THR A 226 27.35 -19.20 -5.41
CA THR A 226 28.02 -20.41 -5.93
C THR A 226 28.54 -21.22 -4.73
N PRO A 227 28.12 -22.50 -4.50
CA PRO A 227 27.10 -23.19 -5.30
C PRO A 227 25.76 -22.46 -5.31
N GLU A 228 24.93 -22.74 -6.30
CA GLU A 228 23.63 -22.08 -6.45
C GLU A 228 22.74 -22.43 -5.26
N ASP A 229 22.06 -21.44 -4.73
CA ASP A 229 21.11 -21.59 -3.65
C ASP A 229 19.71 -21.77 -4.26
N ASP A 230 18.94 -22.73 -3.78
CA ASP A 230 17.62 -23.03 -4.35
C ASP A 230 16.63 -21.91 -4.16
N TYR A 231 16.74 -21.16 -3.07
CA TYR A 231 15.88 -20.02 -2.76
C TYR A 231 16.44 -18.70 -3.33
N TRP A 232 17.76 -18.45 -3.13
CA TRP A 232 18.44 -17.22 -3.53
C TRP A 232 19.22 -17.40 -4.85
N ARG A 233 18.59 -17.93 -5.91
CA ARG A 233 19.26 -18.15 -7.20
C ARG A 233 19.83 -16.87 -7.77
N LYS A 234 19.01 -15.81 -7.82
CA LYS A 234 19.37 -14.48 -8.25
C LYS A 234 18.48 -13.48 -7.50
N PHE A 235 19.08 -12.50 -6.89
CA PHE A 235 18.35 -11.47 -6.13
C PHE A 235 18.94 -10.09 -6.40
N ALA A 236 18.12 -9.06 -6.23
CA ALA A 236 18.57 -7.68 -6.24
C ALA A 236 19.19 -7.31 -4.89
N LEU A 237 20.21 -6.46 -4.89
CA LEU A 237 20.71 -5.78 -3.70
C LEU A 237 20.14 -4.36 -3.70
N ILE A 238 19.10 -4.13 -2.92
CA ILE A 238 18.37 -2.87 -2.82
C ILE A 238 18.99 -2.01 -1.73
N ARG A 239 19.49 -0.83 -2.10
CA ARG A 239 20.13 0.07 -1.13
C ARG A 239 19.11 0.60 -0.10
N ILE A 240 19.36 0.38 1.18
CA ILE A 240 18.54 0.85 2.30
C ILE A 240 19.23 1.98 3.07
N ALA A 241 20.58 2.01 3.06
CA ALA A 241 21.42 3.06 3.62
C ALA A 241 22.80 3.05 2.91
N PRO A 242 23.71 4.00 3.17
CA PRO A 242 25.09 3.94 2.64
C PRO A 242 25.76 2.62 3.00
N ASN A 243 26.20 1.87 1.96
CA ASN A 243 26.83 0.53 2.05
C ASN A 243 25.94 -0.59 2.61
N TRP A 244 24.66 -0.32 2.88
CA TRP A 244 23.69 -1.28 3.39
C TRP A 244 22.63 -1.61 2.32
N PHE A 245 22.35 -2.89 2.17
CA PHE A 245 21.44 -3.42 1.17
C PHE A 245 20.52 -4.46 1.79
N ALA A 246 19.30 -4.54 1.28
CA ALA A 246 18.38 -5.65 1.52
C ALA A 246 18.20 -6.46 0.25
N PRO A 247 18.05 -7.80 0.31
CA PRO A 247 17.79 -8.60 -0.87
C PRO A 247 16.35 -8.40 -1.36
N GLY A 248 16.22 -8.20 -2.67
CA GLY A 248 14.94 -8.16 -3.37
C GLY A 248 14.76 -9.39 -4.26
N VAL A 249 13.64 -10.07 -4.15
CA VAL A 249 13.34 -11.32 -4.87
C VAL A 249 12.57 -11.01 -6.15
N TYR A 250 12.93 -11.73 -7.23
CA TYR A 250 12.27 -11.59 -8.53
C TYR A 250 11.15 -12.61 -8.69
N ASP A 251 10.03 -12.17 -9.27
CA ASP A 251 8.98 -13.05 -9.77
C ASP A 251 9.37 -13.69 -11.11
N GLU A 252 8.49 -14.53 -11.65
CA GLU A 252 8.66 -15.21 -12.94
C GLU A 252 8.79 -14.23 -14.13
N LYS A 253 8.30 -12.98 -13.96
CA LYS A 253 8.39 -11.92 -14.98
C LYS A 253 9.64 -11.06 -14.85
N GLY A 254 10.50 -11.36 -13.86
CA GLY A 254 11.70 -10.60 -13.57
C GLY A 254 11.45 -9.26 -12.85
N GLN A 255 10.30 -9.11 -12.22
CA GLN A 255 9.98 -7.94 -11.39
C GLN A 255 10.28 -8.25 -9.92
N ILE A 256 10.82 -7.27 -9.18
CA ILE A 256 11.01 -7.41 -7.74
C ILE A 256 9.63 -7.34 -7.10
N TYR A 257 9.19 -8.44 -6.47
CA TYR A 257 7.90 -8.53 -5.81
C TYR A 257 8.00 -8.40 -4.28
N GLU A 258 9.18 -8.63 -3.71
CA GLU A 258 9.42 -8.57 -2.27
C GLU A 258 10.84 -8.08 -1.98
N VAL A 259 11.00 -7.31 -0.90
CA VAL A 259 12.29 -6.89 -0.38
C VAL A 259 12.34 -7.29 1.10
N TYR A 260 13.30 -8.15 1.45
CA TYR A 260 13.48 -8.69 2.80
C TYR A 260 14.20 -7.66 3.70
N LYS A 261 13.43 -6.69 4.18
CA LYS A 261 13.86 -5.69 5.15
C LYS A 261 12.81 -5.60 6.25
N PRO A 262 13.16 -5.80 7.54
CA PRO A 262 14.53 -5.91 8.10
C PRO A 262 15.08 -7.33 8.17
N GLU A 263 14.38 -8.35 7.69
CA GLU A 263 14.66 -9.77 7.94
C GLU A 263 16.08 -10.18 7.55
N LEU A 264 16.65 -9.56 6.50
CA LEU A 264 18.00 -9.81 6.04
C LEU A 264 18.63 -8.55 5.47
N THR A 265 19.86 -8.26 5.86
CA THR A 265 20.65 -7.13 5.34
C THR A 265 22.08 -7.53 5.02
N PHE A 266 22.67 -6.83 4.04
CA PHE A 266 24.08 -6.94 3.63
C PHE A 266 24.77 -5.62 3.90
N GLU A 267 25.76 -5.61 4.79
CA GLU A 267 26.59 -4.46 5.02
C GLU A 267 27.96 -4.63 4.37
N PHE A 268 28.32 -3.72 3.46
CA PHE A 268 29.63 -3.72 2.79
C PHE A 268 30.60 -2.77 3.47
N LYS A 269 31.77 -3.26 3.80
CA LYS A 269 32.88 -2.41 4.23
C LYS A 269 33.65 -1.89 3.01
N VAL A 270 33.52 -0.59 2.74
CA VAL A 270 34.19 0.07 1.62
C VAL A 270 35.46 0.77 2.09
N VAL A 271 36.58 0.48 1.41
CA VAL A 271 37.89 1.10 1.65
C VAL A 271 38.42 1.59 0.32
N ALA A 272 38.86 2.84 0.27
CA ALA A 272 39.37 3.48 -0.96
C ALA A 272 38.47 3.29 -2.18
N GLY A 273 37.14 3.42 -1.99
CA GLY A 273 36.14 3.32 -3.06
C GLY A 273 35.83 1.88 -3.53
N LYS A 274 36.30 0.85 -2.82
CA LYS A 274 36.07 -0.55 -3.15
C LYS A 274 35.64 -1.35 -1.92
N ALA A 275 34.58 -2.14 -2.04
CA ALA A 275 34.14 -3.01 -0.97
C ALA A 275 35.17 -4.14 -0.77
N VAL A 276 35.68 -4.30 0.44
CA VAL A 276 36.70 -5.29 0.81
C VAL A 276 36.09 -6.49 1.53
N SER A 277 34.99 -6.29 2.22
CA SER A 277 34.25 -7.35 2.94
C SER A 277 32.76 -7.04 2.99
N LEU A 278 31.97 -8.03 3.37
CA LEU A 278 30.55 -7.87 3.67
C LEU A 278 30.17 -8.70 4.90
N GLU A 279 29.11 -8.25 5.57
CA GLU A 279 28.44 -8.98 6.64
C GLU A 279 26.96 -9.13 6.27
N MET A 280 26.37 -10.28 6.61
CA MET A 280 24.95 -10.52 6.55
C MET A 280 24.40 -10.51 7.98
N ARG A 281 23.28 -9.79 8.18
CA ARG A 281 22.63 -9.65 9.48
C ARG A 281 21.13 -9.90 9.36
N ASN A 282 20.58 -10.54 10.40
CA ASN A 282 19.14 -10.75 10.53
C ASN A 282 18.44 -9.54 11.19
N GLU A 283 17.12 -9.64 11.41
CA GLU A 283 16.30 -8.58 12.02
C GLU A 283 16.68 -8.25 13.47
N ALA A 284 17.34 -9.18 14.19
CA ALA A 284 17.86 -8.97 15.54
C ALA A 284 19.29 -8.35 15.56
N ASP A 285 19.81 -7.93 14.39
CA ASP A 285 21.17 -7.44 14.17
C ASP A 285 22.27 -8.48 14.50
N GLU A 286 21.91 -9.76 14.47
CA GLU A 286 22.85 -10.85 14.65
C GLU A 286 23.54 -11.17 13.32
N MET A 287 24.86 -11.41 13.37
CA MET A 287 25.64 -11.74 12.17
C MET A 287 25.42 -13.19 11.76
N GLU A 288 24.77 -13.38 10.63
CA GLU A 288 24.52 -14.72 10.05
C GLU A 288 25.66 -15.21 9.17
N ALA A 289 26.36 -14.30 8.50
CA ALA A 289 27.52 -14.67 7.68
C ALA A 289 28.47 -13.47 7.53
N ALA A 290 29.73 -13.75 7.23
CA ALA A 290 30.74 -12.75 6.93
C ALA A 290 31.61 -13.20 5.75
N GLY A 291 31.96 -12.29 4.88
CA GLY A 291 32.71 -12.56 3.67
C GLY A 291 33.82 -11.57 3.39
N GLN A 292 34.82 -12.05 2.65
CA GLN A 292 35.93 -11.25 2.14
C GLN A 292 35.88 -11.23 0.61
N ARG A 293 36.22 -10.07 0.05
CA ARG A 293 36.33 -9.94 -1.42
C ARG A 293 37.46 -10.84 -1.94
N LYS A 294 37.22 -11.52 -3.04
CA LYS A 294 38.27 -12.22 -3.78
C LYS A 294 39.17 -11.21 -4.49
N PRO A 295 40.46 -11.51 -4.58
CA PRO A 295 41.40 -10.69 -5.34
C PRO A 295 40.99 -10.40 -6.77
#